data_b34a23948dd8d495f343fcedb85be98e
#
_entry.id   b34a23948dd8d495f343fcedb85be98e
#
_cell.length_a   1.000
_cell.length_b   1.000
_cell.length_c   1.000
_cell.angle_alpha   90.00
_cell.angle_beta   90.00
_cell.angle_gamma   90.00
#
_symmetry.space_group_name_H-M   'P 1'
#
loop_
_entity.id
_entity.type
_entity.pdbx_description
1 polymer ?
#
loop_
_entity_poly.entity_id
_entity_poly.type
_entity_poly.pdbx_seq_one_letter_code
_entity_poly.pdbx_strand_id
1 'polypeptide(L)'
;MLACAVSTEAYADILSSIDAVSDVGAAAVLSSDGRVVASTRTHQTQGFYDVDGLAYLGEELSDTFMQALSKNETQFFSFELDGLPLYACVMPMDVCSDKIVIVDTDKGVSDAVSGVVDYAHVIGIMFGVVSLLFAAAVLYINRRYHRQLLQVVYHDRLTGAYNRDKFLRILEQNWRKNQEYTVISANIRKFKYINELFSPARSDQVLRDICAVLNGQMEQGEFFCRDTADTFVLALRTLDQEDVRARLERIFLEINQSCKSVPPNYPIAFYCGCASTVDCSDKGRSEELMSHVMLALSYAKQTQQANIFFYDAEIHEKETLQNQIENNMERALHNGEFQMYLQPKMDLEKGTLSGAEALVRWVTDGKQTILPDQFIPVFERNGFCIQLDYYMVEQACKQIRAWIDDGLTPVPISVNQTKLLLYEEDYVERICAIARRYDVPGRYIMLEMLEGLALENPEQISARIDRLHDYGFRISMDDFGTGYSSLTTLSRIQIDELKLDRSFLAQADQSTEHNRRKILEAVIEVAKRMHISTVAEGIETPEHVLLMREMRCDYGQGYYYSRPIPAAEFTKAFLKPCAPHAQPWSDPDGKREDGKKALGLWRNVSRTRTG
;
A
#
# COMPACT_ATOMS: atom_id res chain seq x y z
N MET A 1 -47.82 -19.42 -9.61
CA MET A 1 -49.14 -20.07 -9.68
C MET A 1 -48.91 -21.54 -10.00
N LEU A 2 -49.00 -22.42 -9.02
CA LEU A 2 -49.06 -23.86 -9.21
C LEU A 2 -50.57 -24.17 -9.39
N ALA A 3 -50.99 -24.47 -10.60
CA ALA A 3 -52.30 -24.98 -10.84
C ALA A 3 -52.33 -26.42 -10.30
N CYS A 4 -52.97 -26.67 -9.17
CA CYS A 4 -53.34 -28.00 -8.75
C CYS A 4 -54.50 -28.45 -9.62
N ALA A 5 -54.21 -29.27 -10.63
CA ALA A 5 -55.26 -30.04 -11.30
C ALA A 5 -55.72 -31.14 -10.31
N VAL A 6 -56.88 -30.97 -9.73
CA VAL A 6 -57.52 -32.02 -8.94
C VAL A 6 -57.97 -33.11 -9.93
N SER A 7 -57.48 -34.35 -9.79
CA SER A 7 -57.87 -35.43 -10.69
C SER A 7 -59.36 -35.81 -10.46
N THR A 8 -60.07 -36.27 -11.49
CA THR A 8 -61.44 -36.80 -11.37
C THR A 8 -61.51 -37.95 -10.36
N GLU A 9 -60.42 -38.67 -10.11
CA GLU A 9 -60.31 -39.70 -9.07
C GLU A 9 -60.43 -39.11 -7.65
N ALA A 10 -59.85 -37.95 -7.38
CA ALA A 10 -59.96 -37.28 -6.07
C ALA A 10 -61.42 -36.84 -5.78
N TYR A 11 -62.16 -36.44 -6.79
CA TYR A 11 -63.59 -36.14 -6.65
C TYR A 11 -64.40 -37.39 -6.37
N ALA A 12 -64.09 -38.54 -7.04
CA ALA A 12 -64.75 -39.84 -6.81
C ALA A 12 -64.53 -40.33 -5.37
N ASP A 13 -63.32 -40.13 -4.81
CA ASP A 13 -63.00 -40.52 -3.42
C ASP A 13 -63.79 -39.65 -2.40
N ILE A 14 -63.94 -38.37 -2.65
CA ILE A 14 -64.75 -37.48 -1.81
C ILE A 14 -66.22 -37.89 -1.85
N LEU A 15 -66.75 -38.14 -3.04
CA LEU A 15 -68.14 -38.53 -3.20
C LEU A 15 -68.44 -39.92 -2.63
N SER A 16 -67.49 -40.90 -2.72
CA SER A 16 -67.62 -42.23 -2.10
C SER A 16 -67.67 -42.15 -0.58
N SER A 17 -66.94 -41.17 0.00
CA SER A 17 -66.98 -40.91 1.43
C SER A 17 -68.33 -40.33 1.90
N ILE A 18 -68.99 -39.54 1.05
CA ILE A 18 -70.33 -38.99 1.30
C ILE A 18 -71.39 -40.08 1.16
N ASP A 19 -71.26 -40.95 0.18
CA ASP A 19 -72.22 -42.07 -0.07
C ASP A 19 -72.16 -43.10 1.07
N ALA A 20 -71.00 -43.24 1.73
CA ALA A 20 -70.89 -44.14 2.87
C ALA A 20 -71.57 -43.64 4.16
N VAL A 21 -71.98 -42.37 4.19
CA VAL A 21 -72.56 -41.72 5.38
C VAL A 21 -74.12 -41.57 5.26
N SER A 22 -74.68 -41.59 4.04
CA SER A 22 -76.10 -41.41 3.87
C SER A 22 -76.72 -42.50 3.00
N ASP A 23 -77.68 -43.23 3.57
CA ASP A 23 -78.40 -44.37 2.90
C ASP A 23 -79.44 -43.91 1.84
N VAL A 24 -79.71 -42.60 1.68
CA VAL A 24 -80.84 -42.11 0.90
C VAL A 24 -80.53 -40.93 -0.04
N GLY A 25 -79.31 -40.32 0.10
CA GLY A 25 -79.02 -39.09 -0.67
C GLY A 25 -78.27 -39.32 -1.98
N ALA A 26 -78.21 -38.30 -2.81
CA ALA A 26 -77.37 -38.23 -3.97
C ALA A 26 -76.42 -37.02 -3.85
N ALA A 27 -75.16 -37.19 -4.14
CA ALA A 27 -74.21 -36.13 -4.16
C ALA A 27 -73.53 -36.03 -5.54
N ALA A 28 -73.22 -34.80 -5.94
CA ALA A 28 -72.50 -34.55 -7.19
C ALA A 28 -71.57 -33.35 -7.02
N VAL A 29 -70.50 -33.31 -7.82
CA VAL A 29 -69.66 -32.14 -8.01
C VAL A 29 -70.00 -31.50 -9.33
N LEU A 30 -70.38 -30.26 -9.28
CA LEU A 30 -70.75 -29.45 -10.46
C LEU A 30 -69.72 -28.38 -10.73
N SER A 31 -69.34 -28.19 -11.98
CA SER A 31 -68.53 -27.05 -12.38
C SER A 31 -69.36 -25.75 -12.30
N SER A 32 -68.67 -24.60 -12.36
CA SER A 32 -69.29 -23.29 -12.24
C SER A 32 -70.31 -22.99 -13.34
N ASP A 33 -70.33 -23.76 -14.45
CA ASP A 33 -71.31 -23.72 -15.55
C ASP A 33 -72.42 -24.75 -15.41
N GLY A 34 -72.46 -25.47 -14.26
CA GLY A 34 -73.54 -26.43 -13.95
C GLY A 34 -73.36 -27.84 -14.51
N ARG A 35 -72.21 -28.15 -15.11
CA ARG A 35 -71.92 -29.49 -15.64
C ARG A 35 -71.49 -30.43 -14.54
N VAL A 36 -71.95 -31.67 -14.62
CA VAL A 36 -71.51 -32.71 -13.65
C VAL A 36 -70.10 -33.14 -13.92
N VAL A 37 -69.24 -32.93 -12.92
CA VAL A 37 -67.83 -33.40 -12.91
C VAL A 37 -67.70 -34.83 -12.34
N ALA A 38 -68.46 -35.11 -11.30
CA ALA A 38 -68.58 -36.45 -10.70
C ALA A 38 -69.91 -36.60 -9.94
N SER A 39 -70.42 -37.85 -9.79
CA SER A 39 -71.61 -38.09 -9.02
C SER A 39 -71.60 -39.50 -8.36
N THR A 40 -72.34 -39.67 -7.25
CA THR A 40 -72.41 -40.93 -6.47
C THR A 40 -73.33 -42.00 -7.08
N ARG A 41 -74.32 -41.66 -7.93
CA ARG A 41 -75.27 -42.63 -8.49
C ARG A 41 -75.38 -42.51 -10.00
N THR A 42 -75.18 -43.59 -10.71
CA THR A 42 -75.01 -43.63 -12.17
C THR A 42 -76.33 -43.79 -12.99
N HIS A 43 -77.48 -44.09 -12.41
CA HIS A 43 -78.64 -44.42 -13.23
C HIS A 43 -79.97 -43.75 -12.88
N GLN A 44 -80.18 -43.20 -11.71
CA GLN A 44 -81.50 -42.55 -11.38
C GLN A 44 -81.40 -41.04 -11.21
N THR A 45 -80.24 -40.45 -11.22
CA THR A 45 -80.02 -39.04 -10.99
C THR A 45 -79.31 -38.35 -12.16
N GLN A 46 -79.05 -39.05 -13.27
CA GLN A 46 -78.34 -38.50 -14.43
C GLN A 46 -79.04 -37.30 -15.07
N GLY A 47 -80.43 -37.18 -14.94
CA GLY A 47 -81.18 -36.03 -15.34
C GLY A 47 -81.20 -34.87 -14.35
N PHE A 48 -80.64 -35.06 -13.12
CA PHE A 48 -80.70 -34.03 -12.05
C PHE A 48 -79.57 -33.04 -12.09
N TYR A 49 -78.42 -33.41 -12.67
CA TYR A 49 -77.21 -32.68 -12.54
C TYR A 49 -76.61 -32.20 -13.86
N ASP A 50 -77.17 -32.53 -14.99
CA ASP A 50 -76.73 -32.03 -16.27
C ASP A 50 -77.53 -30.76 -16.64
N VAL A 51 -76.91 -29.79 -17.32
CA VAL A 51 -77.54 -28.54 -17.73
C VAL A 51 -78.83 -28.86 -18.56
N ASP A 52 -78.79 -29.92 -19.35
CA ASP A 52 -79.93 -30.44 -20.02
C ASP A 52 -80.95 -31.12 -19.09
N GLY A 53 -80.52 -31.63 -17.95
CA GLY A 53 -81.31 -32.24 -16.89
C GLY A 53 -82.01 -31.24 -15.96
N LEU A 54 -81.40 -30.09 -15.73
CA LEU A 54 -82.05 -28.99 -15.01
C LEU A 54 -83.30 -28.47 -15.72
N ALA A 55 -83.34 -28.58 -17.04
CA ALA A 55 -84.53 -28.28 -17.82
C ALA A 55 -85.75 -29.21 -17.51
N TYR A 56 -85.49 -30.38 -16.95
CA TYR A 56 -86.51 -31.34 -16.50
C TYR A 56 -87.19 -30.93 -15.18
N LEU A 57 -86.55 -30.04 -14.44
CA LEU A 57 -87.09 -29.60 -13.15
C LEU A 57 -88.09 -28.43 -13.26
N GLY A 58 -88.35 -27.97 -14.46
CA GLY A 58 -89.14 -26.74 -14.68
C GLY A 58 -88.31 -25.47 -14.49
N GLU A 59 -88.75 -24.37 -15.20
CA GLU A 59 -87.94 -23.12 -15.24
C GLU A 59 -87.68 -22.54 -13.87
N GLU A 60 -88.62 -22.56 -12.94
CA GLU A 60 -88.49 -21.95 -11.61
C GLU A 60 -87.46 -22.67 -10.70
N LEU A 61 -87.36 -24.00 -10.77
CA LEU A 61 -86.42 -24.80 -9.97
C LEU A 61 -85.01 -24.76 -10.58
N SER A 62 -84.93 -24.77 -11.91
CA SER A 62 -83.69 -24.61 -12.65
C SER A 62 -83.05 -23.26 -12.36
N ASP A 63 -83.76 -22.19 -12.33
CA ASP A 63 -83.31 -20.86 -12.00
C ASP A 63 -82.76 -20.78 -10.51
N THR A 64 -83.47 -21.47 -9.62
CA THR A 64 -83.08 -21.57 -8.22
C THR A 64 -81.73 -22.29 -8.05
N PHE A 65 -81.51 -23.39 -8.75
CA PHE A 65 -80.26 -24.12 -8.79
C PHE A 65 -79.09 -23.29 -9.40
N MET A 66 -79.33 -22.65 -10.53
CA MET A 66 -78.34 -21.82 -11.19
C MET A 66 -77.95 -20.61 -10.32
N GLN A 67 -78.95 -20.01 -9.65
CA GLN A 67 -78.65 -18.94 -8.70
C GLN A 67 -77.84 -19.40 -7.50
N ALA A 68 -78.13 -20.60 -6.98
CA ALA A 68 -77.31 -21.19 -5.87
C ALA A 68 -75.89 -21.54 -6.31
N LEU A 69 -75.73 -22.05 -7.55
CA LEU A 69 -74.39 -22.33 -8.12
C LEU A 69 -73.54 -21.04 -8.35
N SER A 70 -74.22 -19.92 -8.64
CA SER A 70 -73.53 -18.64 -8.85
C SER A 70 -72.94 -18.01 -7.55
N LYS A 71 -73.47 -18.37 -6.39
CA LYS A 71 -73.08 -17.85 -5.13
C LYS A 71 -71.87 -18.61 -4.57
N ASN A 72 -70.93 -17.91 -3.93
CA ASN A 72 -69.75 -18.51 -3.29
C ASN A 72 -69.95 -18.73 -1.78
N GLU A 73 -71.17 -19.11 -1.43
CA GLU A 73 -71.61 -19.43 -0.05
C GLU A 73 -72.40 -20.70 -0.05
N THR A 74 -72.41 -21.45 1.02
CA THR A 74 -73.22 -22.63 1.18
C THR A 74 -74.74 -22.23 1.13
N GLN A 75 -75.47 -22.79 0.21
CA GLN A 75 -76.90 -22.54 0.04
C GLN A 75 -77.67 -23.80 0.38
N PHE A 76 -78.79 -23.62 1.08
CA PHE A 76 -79.71 -24.68 1.41
C PHE A 76 -81.10 -24.27 0.85
N PHE A 77 -81.71 -25.18 0.19
CA PHE A 77 -83.12 -24.96 -0.28
C PHE A 77 -83.87 -26.30 -0.37
N SER A 78 -85.16 -26.27 -0.24
CA SER A 78 -86.03 -27.43 -0.38
C SER A 78 -86.86 -27.31 -1.64
N PHE A 79 -87.10 -28.43 -2.26
CA PHE A 79 -87.95 -28.52 -3.43
C PHE A 79 -88.75 -29.83 -3.43
N GLU A 80 -89.81 -29.90 -4.22
CA GLU A 80 -90.61 -31.10 -4.34
C GLU A 80 -90.49 -31.71 -5.76
N LEU A 81 -90.10 -33.00 -5.81
CA LEU A 81 -89.99 -33.73 -7.05
C LEU A 81 -90.84 -35.02 -6.95
N ASP A 82 -91.80 -35.20 -7.90
CA ASP A 82 -92.67 -36.35 -7.90
C ASP A 82 -93.45 -36.57 -6.59
N GLY A 83 -93.75 -35.49 -5.85
CA GLY A 83 -94.50 -35.53 -4.60
C GLY A 83 -93.64 -35.87 -3.37
N LEU A 84 -92.33 -35.94 -3.52
CA LEU A 84 -91.34 -36.16 -2.41
C LEU A 84 -90.65 -34.88 -2.09
N PRO A 85 -90.67 -34.43 -0.83
CA PRO A 85 -89.88 -33.27 -0.42
C PRO A 85 -88.39 -33.64 -0.33
N LEU A 86 -87.56 -32.90 -1.06
CA LEU A 86 -86.09 -33.05 -1.10
C LEU A 86 -85.43 -31.76 -0.62
N TYR A 87 -84.30 -31.93 -0.01
CA TYR A 87 -83.46 -30.84 0.46
C TYR A 87 -82.11 -30.84 -0.31
N ALA A 88 -81.78 -29.70 -0.88
CA ALA A 88 -80.50 -29.53 -1.55
C ALA A 88 -79.55 -28.62 -0.73
N CYS A 89 -78.33 -29.05 -0.65
CA CYS A 89 -77.25 -28.24 -0.16
C CYS A 89 -76.22 -28.05 -1.29
N VAL A 90 -75.95 -26.79 -1.64
CA VAL A 90 -74.89 -26.41 -2.59
C VAL A 90 -73.75 -25.76 -1.81
N MET A 91 -72.58 -26.35 -1.86
CA MET A 91 -71.38 -25.87 -1.14
C MET A 91 -70.25 -25.49 -2.10
N PRO A 92 -69.62 -24.35 -1.92
CA PRO A 92 -68.42 -24.01 -2.67
C PRO A 92 -67.23 -24.86 -2.18
N MET A 93 -66.36 -25.25 -3.10
CA MET A 93 -65.08 -25.88 -2.76
C MET A 93 -64.00 -24.80 -2.68
N ASP A 94 -63.29 -24.73 -1.56
CA ASP A 94 -62.25 -23.71 -1.31
C ASP A 94 -61.01 -23.83 -2.24
N VAL A 95 -60.87 -24.95 -2.93
CA VAL A 95 -59.67 -25.27 -3.75
C VAL A 95 -59.92 -25.03 -5.25
N CYS A 96 -61.15 -24.99 -5.68
CA CYS A 96 -61.54 -24.78 -7.10
C CYS A 96 -62.88 -24.05 -7.20
N SER A 97 -63.24 -23.62 -8.40
CA SER A 97 -64.54 -22.96 -8.66
C SER A 97 -65.72 -23.92 -8.71
N ASP A 98 -65.53 -25.19 -8.49
CA ASP A 98 -66.55 -26.22 -8.52
C ASP A 98 -67.39 -26.23 -7.24
N LYS A 99 -68.62 -26.77 -7.32
CA LYS A 99 -69.57 -26.83 -6.21
C LYS A 99 -69.94 -28.28 -5.91
N ILE A 100 -70.04 -28.61 -4.61
CA ILE A 100 -70.58 -29.88 -4.16
C ILE A 100 -72.07 -29.65 -3.96
N VAL A 101 -72.90 -30.48 -4.64
CA VAL A 101 -74.36 -30.48 -4.48
C VAL A 101 -74.72 -31.81 -3.80
N ILE A 102 -75.41 -31.72 -2.68
CA ILE A 102 -75.98 -32.86 -1.97
C ILE A 102 -77.49 -32.72 -1.97
N VAL A 103 -78.19 -33.75 -2.44
CA VAL A 103 -79.65 -33.82 -2.39
C VAL A 103 -80.06 -34.99 -1.55
N ASP A 104 -80.86 -34.77 -0.51
CA ASP A 104 -81.32 -35.84 0.40
C ASP A 104 -82.71 -35.55 0.93
N THR A 105 -83.29 -36.57 1.53
CA THR A 105 -84.51 -36.45 2.31
C THR A 105 -84.20 -35.94 3.73
N ASP A 106 -85.29 -35.56 4.45
CA ASP A 106 -85.20 -34.74 5.70
C ASP A 106 -84.24 -35.24 6.79
N LYS A 107 -83.82 -36.48 6.77
CA LYS A 107 -82.90 -37.03 7.83
C LYS A 107 -81.45 -37.11 7.42
N GLY A 108 -81.17 -37.18 6.14
CA GLY A 108 -79.75 -37.39 5.68
C GLY A 108 -78.95 -36.12 5.52
N VAL A 109 -79.58 -34.98 5.28
CA VAL A 109 -78.89 -33.71 4.94
C VAL A 109 -78.05 -33.18 6.06
N SER A 110 -78.51 -33.27 7.31
CA SER A 110 -77.77 -32.73 8.45
C SER A 110 -76.44 -33.48 8.78
N ASP A 111 -76.51 -34.83 8.67
CA ASP A 111 -75.34 -35.68 9.05
C ASP A 111 -74.27 -35.68 7.95
N ALA A 112 -74.68 -35.65 6.66
CA ALA A 112 -73.77 -35.58 5.53
C ALA A 112 -73.02 -34.26 5.45
N VAL A 113 -73.69 -33.14 5.73
CA VAL A 113 -73.07 -31.80 5.73
C VAL A 113 -72.05 -31.63 6.83
N SER A 114 -72.35 -32.14 8.06
CA SER A 114 -71.40 -32.06 9.17
C SER A 114 -70.12 -32.85 8.90
N GLY A 115 -70.23 -34.05 8.30
CA GLY A 115 -69.10 -34.90 7.96
C GLY A 115 -68.17 -34.26 6.92
N VAL A 116 -68.70 -33.62 5.88
CA VAL A 116 -67.91 -32.96 4.84
C VAL A 116 -67.19 -31.73 5.37
N VAL A 117 -67.84 -30.95 6.24
CA VAL A 117 -67.23 -29.78 6.88
C VAL A 117 -66.09 -30.21 7.82
N ASP A 118 -66.26 -31.28 8.59
CA ASP A 118 -65.22 -31.79 9.47
C ASP A 118 -63.98 -32.30 8.69
N TYR A 119 -64.19 -33.02 7.58
CA TYR A 119 -63.07 -33.42 6.72
C TYR A 119 -62.34 -32.23 6.08
N ALA A 120 -63.06 -31.21 5.62
CA ALA A 120 -62.45 -30.00 5.06
C ALA A 120 -61.59 -29.28 6.10
N HIS A 121 -62.05 -29.18 7.36
CA HIS A 121 -61.28 -28.60 8.44
C HIS A 121 -60.00 -29.42 8.76
N VAL A 122 -60.06 -30.75 8.83
CA VAL A 122 -58.93 -31.62 9.08
C VAL A 122 -57.88 -31.49 7.98
N ILE A 123 -58.29 -31.45 6.70
CA ILE A 123 -57.38 -31.24 5.57
C ILE A 123 -56.73 -29.87 5.63
N GLY A 124 -57.50 -28.83 5.93
CA GLY A 124 -57.00 -27.46 6.09
C GLY A 124 -55.94 -27.33 7.21
N ILE A 125 -56.21 -27.95 8.35
CA ILE A 125 -55.24 -27.98 9.47
C ILE A 125 -53.98 -28.76 9.08
N MET A 126 -54.08 -29.93 8.46
CA MET A 126 -52.94 -30.70 7.97
C MET A 126 -52.08 -29.87 7.01
N PHE A 127 -52.72 -29.24 6.03
CA PHE A 127 -52.00 -28.39 5.07
C PHE A 127 -51.28 -27.21 5.76
N GLY A 128 -51.96 -26.58 6.73
CA GLY A 128 -51.35 -25.52 7.57
C GLY A 128 -50.14 -26.02 8.34
N VAL A 129 -50.21 -27.18 8.96
CA VAL A 129 -49.08 -27.77 9.70
C VAL A 129 -47.93 -28.13 8.77
N VAL A 130 -48.20 -28.76 7.61
CA VAL A 130 -47.15 -29.07 6.62
C VAL A 130 -46.49 -27.82 6.08
N SER A 131 -47.26 -26.79 5.78
CA SER A 131 -46.72 -25.49 5.32
C SER A 131 -45.83 -24.83 6.38
N LEU A 132 -46.23 -24.87 7.64
CA LEU A 132 -45.44 -24.33 8.76
C LEU A 132 -44.14 -25.09 8.96
N LEU A 133 -44.17 -26.43 8.89
CA LEU A 133 -42.97 -27.28 8.96
C LEU A 133 -42.01 -27.00 7.80
N PHE A 134 -42.57 -26.86 6.58
CA PHE A 134 -41.76 -26.52 5.42
C PHE A 134 -41.09 -25.15 5.56
N ALA A 135 -41.84 -24.13 6.00
CA ALA A 135 -41.30 -22.81 6.25
C ALA A 135 -40.17 -22.84 7.33
N ALA A 136 -40.39 -23.59 8.42
CA ALA A 136 -39.39 -23.79 9.46
C ALA A 136 -38.13 -24.48 8.95
N ALA A 137 -38.29 -25.52 8.10
CA ALA A 137 -37.19 -26.23 7.47
C ALA A 137 -36.38 -25.31 6.53
N VAL A 138 -37.05 -24.52 5.70
CA VAL A 138 -36.39 -23.53 4.81
C VAL A 138 -35.63 -22.48 5.62
N LEU A 139 -36.20 -21.95 6.70
CA LEU A 139 -35.54 -21.00 7.58
C LEU A 139 -34.32 -21.63 8.28
N TYR A 140 -34.43 -22.86 8.73
CA TYR A 140 -33.33 -23.61 9.35
C TYR A 140 -32.17 -23.83 8.38
N ILE A 141 -32.49 -24.31 7.18
CA ILE A 141 -31.51 -24.54 6.10
C ILE A 141 -30.83 -23.23 5.73
N ASN A 142 -31.61 -22.18 5.51
CA ASN A 142 -31.06 -20.86 5.14
C ASN A 142 -30.13 -20.31 6.23
N ARG A 143 -30.52 -20.40 7.52
CA ARG A 143 -29.66 -20.01 8.64
C ARG A 143 -28.38 -20.84 8.71
N ARG A 144 -28.45 -22.12 8.45
CA ARG A 144 -27.29 -23.03 8.44
C ARG A 144 -26.34 -22.69 7.28
N TYR A 145 -26.87 -22.49 6.07
CA TYR A 145 -26.08 -22.06 4.90
C TYR A 145 -25.47 -20.70 5.12
N HIS A 146 -26.21 -19.75 5.67
CA HIS A 146 -25.71 -18.42 5.93
C HIS A 146 -24.55 -18.43 6.94
N ARG A 147 -24.63 -19.24 8.00
CA ARG A 147 -23.54 -19.41 8.95
C ARG A 147 -22.30 -20.07 8.32
N GLN A 148 -22.48 -21.09 7.48
CA GLN A 148 -21.37 -21.72 6.77
C GLN A 148 -20.72 -20.77 5.76
N LEU A 149 -21.51 -20.01 5.01
CA LEU A 149 -21.00 -18.97 4.12
C LEU A 149 -20.20 -17.92 4.88
N LEU A 150 -20.70 -17.44 6.01
CA LEU A 150 -19.99 -16.46 6.83
C LEU A 150 -18.66 -17.01 7.37
N GLN A 151 -18.59 -18.28 7.73
CA GLN A 151 -17.33 -18.92 8.13
C GLN A 151 -16.34 -19.00 6.98
N VAL A 152 -16.77 -19.36 5.77
CA VAL A 152 -15.88 -19.47 4.61
C VAL A 152 -15.43 -18.09 4.12
N VAL A 153 -16.32 -17.09 4.18
CA VAL A 153 -16.04 -15.73 3.70
C VAL A 153 -15.17 -14.93 4.68
N TYR A 154 -15.30 -15.16 5.99
CA TYR A 154 -14.71 -14.31 7.01
C TYR A 154 -13.62 -14.95 7.87
N HIS A 155 -13.33 -16.23 7.65
CA HIS A 155 -12.30 -16.92 8.44
C HIS A 155 -11.24 -17.56 7.53
N ASP A 156 -10.00 -17.56 8.00
CA ASP A 156 -8.90 -18.30 7.38
C ASP A 156 -9.10 -19.81 7.53
N ARG A 157 -8.98 -20.54 6.43
CA ARG A 157 -9.27 -21.99 6.40
C ARG A 157 -8.29 -22.83 7.21
N LEU A 158 -7.05 -22.37 7.36
CA LEU A 158 -6.01 -23.13 8.05
C LEU A 158 -6.10 -22.97 9.57
N THR A 159 -6.28 -21.74 10.01
CA THR A 159 -6.16 -21.35 11.43
C THR A 159 -7.50 -21.12 12.11
N GLY A 160 -8.58 -20.87 11.35
CA GLY A 160 -9.88 -20.49 11.88
C GLY A 160 -9.96 -19.06 12.41
N ALA A 161 -8.87 -18.30 12.42
CA ALA A 161 -8.84 -16.89 12.75
C ALA A 161 -9.65 -16.06 11.75
N TYR A 162 -9.95 -14.80 12.06
CA TYR A 162 -10.52 -13.90 11.07
C TYR A 162 -9.56 -13.76 9.88
N ASN A 163 -10.12 -13.57 8.69
CA ASN A 163 -9.38 -13.11 7.52
C ASN A 163 -9.36 -11.58 7.44
N ARG A 164 -8.64 -11.04 6.47
CA ARG A 164 -8.49 -9.60 6.23
C ARG A 164 -9.84 -8.89 6.10
N ASP A 165 -10.78 -9.43 5.32
CA ASP A 165 -12.07 -8.79 5.06
C ASP A 165 -12.90 -8.61 6.34
N LYS A 166 -12.90 -9.63 7.21
CA LYS A 166 -13.57 -9.53 8.50
C LYS A 166 -12.89 -8.53 9.43
N PHE A 167 -11.56 -8.54 9.45
CA PHE A 167 -10.77 -7.60 10.24
C PHE A 167 -11.08 -6.16 9.87
N LEU A 168 -10.99 -5.80 8.59
CA LEU A 168 -11.26 -4.44 8.10
C LEU A 168 -12.69 -3.99 8.42
N ARG A 169 -13.65 -4.89 8.25
CA ARG A 169 -15.05 -4.60 8.57
C ARG A 169 -15.28 -4.31 10.05
N ILE A 170 -14.65 -5.07 10.96
CA ILE A 170 -14.73 -4.83 12.40
C ILE A 170 -14.04 -3.51 12.74
N LEU A 171 -12.85 -3.27 12.19
CA LEU A 171 -12.08 -2.05 12.40
C LEU A 171 -12.89 -0.81 12.01
N GLU A 172 -13.47 -0.77 10.82
CA GLU A 172 -14.28 0.35 10.35
C GLU A 172 -15.53 0.58 11.21
N GLN A 173 -16.21 -0.48 11.59
CA GLN A 173 -17.40 -0.38 12.44
C GLN A 173 -17.09 0.23 13.82
N ASN A 174 -15.95 -0.16 14.41
CA ASN A 174 -15.52 0.32 15.71
C ASN A 174 -14.94 1.73 15.62
N TRP A 175 -14.16 2.01 14.59
CA TRP A 175 -13.60 3.34 14.34
C TRP A 175 -14.69 4.41 14.13
N ARG A 176 -15.75 4.08 13.37
CA ARG A 176 -16.93 4.96 13.24
C ARG A 176 -17.63 5.24 14.57
N LYS A 177 -17.42 4.39 15.59
CA LYS A 177 -17.90 4.60 16.96
C LYS A 177 -16.89 5.35 17.84
N ASN A 178 -15.90 6.01 17.25
CA ASN A 178 -14.81 6.72 17.93
C ASN A 178 -13.95 5.83 18.84
N GLN A 179 -13.80 4.53 18.50
CA GLN A 179 -12.82 3.68 19.16
C GLN A 179 -11.50 3.80 18.40
N GLU A 180 -10.43 4.08 19.11
CA GLU A 180 -9.09 4.25 18.56
C GLU A 180 -8.29 2.96 18.72
N TYR A 181 -7.43 2.68 17.73
CA TYR A 181 -6.61 1.49 17.66
C TYR A 181 -5.22 1.82 17.13
N THR A 182 -4.22 1.11 17.61
CA THR A 182 -2.99 0.88 16.85
C THR A 182 -3.13 -0.44 16.12
N VAL A 183 -2.98 -0.39 14.80
CA VAL A 183 -3.00 -1.57 13.93
C VAL A 183 -1.58 -1.98 13.63
N ILE A 184 -1.29 -3.27 13.81
CA ILE A 184 0.04 -3.86 13.66
C ILE A 184 -0.02 -4.95 12.60
N SER A 185 0.84 -4.90 11.59
CA SER A 185 1.09 -6.03 10.70
C SER A 185 2.37 -6.74 11.13
N ALA A 186 2.23 -7.97 11.60
CA ALA A 186 3.32 -8.82 12.07
C ALA A 186 3.60 -9.94 11.05
N ASN A 187 4.77 -9.90 10.44
CA ASN A 187 5.23 -10.89 9.46
C ASN A 187 6.33 -11.77 10.07
N ILE A 188 6.21 -13.09 9.93
CA ILE A 188 7.19 -14.03 10.47
C ILE A 188 8.50 -13.92 9.68
N ARG A 189 9.58 -13.68 10.37
CA ARG A 189 10.91 -13.55 9.79
C ARG A 189 11.38 -14.90 9.23
N LYS A 190 11.75 -14.93 7.94
CA LYS A 190 12.30 -16.11 7.27
C LYS A 190 11.38 -17.35 7.30
N PHE A 191 10.05 -17.17 7.25
CA PHE A 191 9.09 -18.28 7.29
C PHE A 191 9.32 -19.33 6.18
N LYS A 192 9.85 -18.91 5.03
CA LYS A 192 10.22 -19.82 3.94
C LYS A 192 11.20 -20.91 4.41
N TYR A 193 12.17 -20.54 5.26
CA TYR A 193 13.11 -21.53 5.82
C TYR A 193 12.45 -22.51 6.79
N ILE A 194 11.41 -22.06 7.53
CA ILE A 194 10.62 -22.96 8.38
C ILE A 194 9.93 -24.02 7.52
N ASN A 195 9.36 -23.62 6.37
CA ASN A 195 8.75 -24.55 5.41
C ASN A 195 9.76 -25.54 4.81
N GLU A 196 10.96 -25.07 4.49
CA GLU A 196 12.02 -25.90 3.90
C GLU A 196 12.65 -26.86 4.92
N LEU A 197 12.86 -26.41 6.16
CA LEU A 197 13.53 -27.20 7.20
C LEU A 197 12.62 -28.20 7.91
N PHE A 198 11.34 -27.85 8.13
CA PHE A 198 10.48 -28.58 9.05
C PHE A 198 9.28 -29.30 8.40
N SER A 199 9.02 -29.18 7.16
CA SER A 199 7.87 -29.66 6.39
C SER A 199 6.63 -28.74 6.45
N PRO A 200 5.79 -28.75 5.40
CA PRO A 200 4.57 -27.93 5.34
C PRO A 200 3.59 -28.19 6.51
N ALA A 201 3.45 -29.43 6.92
CA ALA A 201 2.53 -29.79 8.01
C ALA A 201 2.93 -29.18 9.37
N ARG A 202 4.24 -29.10 9.64
CA ARG A 202 4.76 -28.45 10.86
C ARG A 202 4.63 -26.94 10.78
N SER A 203 4.88 -26.36 9.62
CA SER A 203 4.69 -24.92 9.39
C SER A 203 3.23 -24.49 9.57
N ASP A 204 2.30 -25.32 9.07
CA ASP A 204 0.86 -25.14 9.31
C ASP A 204 0.51 -25.19 10.80
N GLN A 205 1.16 -26.08 11.56
CA GLN A 205 0.96 -26.15 13.00
C GLN A 205 1.51 -24.93 13.73
N VAL A 206 2.67 -24.40 13.32
CA VAL A 206 3.22 -23.14 13.85
C VAL A 206 2.22 -22.00 13.68
N LEU A 207 1.59 -21.88 12.52
CA LEU A 207 0.58 -20.85 12.28
C LEU A 207 -0.65 -21.00 13.17
N ARG A 208 -1.08 -22.26 13.46
CA ARG A 208 -2.18 -22.53 14.40
C ARG A 208 -1.78 -22.20 15.84
N ASP A 209 -0.56 -22.55 16.24
CA ASP A 209 -0.03 -22.27 17.59
C ASP A 209 0.04 -20.76 17.83
N ILE A 210 0.53 -19.98 16.84
CA ILE A 210 0.55 -18.52 16.89
C ILE A 210 -0.87 -17.97 17.05
N CYS A 211 -1.84 -18.44 16.26
CA CYS A 211 -3.23 -18.00 16.39
C CYS A 211 -3.83 -18.32 17.77
N ALA A 212 -3.49 -19.45 18.36
CA ALA A 212 -3.96 -19.82 19.69
C ALA A 212 -3.43 -18.86 20.76
N VAL A 213 -2.14 -18.50 20.69
CA VAL A 213 -1.53 -17.52 21.60
C VAL A 213 -2.15 -16.13 21.38
N LEU A 214 -2.25 -15.68 20.14
CA LEU A 214 -2.87 -14.37 19.83
C LEU A 214 -4.30 -14.30 20.38
N ASN A 215 -5.10 -15.35 20.20
CA ASN A 215 -6.46 -15.37 20.71
C ASN A 215 -6.52 -15.27 22.25
N GLY A 216 -5.55 -15.84 22.95
CA GLY A 216 -5.44 -15.75 24.42
C GLY A 216 -4.93 -14.41 24.92
N GLN A 217 -4.22 -13.64 24.09
CA GLN A 217 -3.60 -12.35 24.45
C GLN A 217 -4.44 -11.13 24.05
N MET A 218 -5.52 -11.33 23.27
CA MET A 218 -6.42 -10.21 22.91
C MET A 218 -7.31 -9.84 24.08
N GLU A 219 -7.34 -8.57 24.41
CA GLU A 219 -8.20 -7.99 25.43
C GLU A 219 -9.59 -7.64 24.87
N GLN A 220 -10.50 -7.21 25.75
CA GLN A 220 -11.87 -6.89 25.34
C GLN A 220 -11.90 -5.75 24.32
N GLY A 221 -12.41 -6.03 23.14
CA GLY A 221 -12.52 -5.07 22.03
C GLY A 221 -11.30 -5.06 21.11
N GLU A 222 -10.27 -5.86 21.38
CA GLU A 222 -9.15 -6.11 20.50
C GLU A 222 -9.42 -7.33 19.62
N PHE A 223 -8.80 -7.37 18.46
CA PHE A 223 -8.99 -8.47 17.52
C PHE A 223 -7.79 -8.58 16.59
N PHE A 224 -7.67 -9.74 15.97
CA PHE A 224 -6.62 -10.02 15.00
C PHE A 224 -7.17 -10.84 13.84
N CYS A 225 -6.41 -10.88 12.76
CA CYS A 225 -6.63 -11.76 11.63
C CYS A 225 -5.33 -12.38 11.13
N ARG A 226 -5.45 -13.44 10.37
CA ARG A 226 -4.41 -13.89 9.47
C ARG A 226 -4.68 -13.31 8.09
N ASP A 227 -3.75 -12.46 7.61
CA ASP A 227 -3.90 -11.76 6.34
C ASP A 227 -3.48 -12.65 5.16
N THR A 228 -2.21 -12.94 5.06
CA THR A 228 -1.63 -13.77 3.99
C THR A 228 -0.52 -14.64 4.56
N ALA A 229 -0.39 -15.85 4.04
CA ALA A 229 0.70 -16.80 4.34
C ALA A 229 1.19 -16.79 5.80
N ASP A 230 2.17 -15.95 6.10
CA ASP A 230 2.89 -15.79 7.37
C ASP A 230 2.70 -14.40 8.02
N THR A 231 1.66 -13.67 7.61
CA THR A 231 1.37 -12.32 8.10
C THR A 231 0.10 -12.31 8.93
N PHE A 232 0.18 -11.72 10.12
CA PHE A 232 -0.92 -11.49 11.04
C PHE A 232 -1.15 -9.99 11.20
N VAL A 233 -2.41 -9.57 11.31
CA VAL A 233 -2.75 -8.19 11.59
C VAL A 233 -3.53 -8.11 12.88
N LEU A 234 -3.08 -7.25 13.79
CA LEU A 234 -3.65 -7.06 15.13
C LEU A 234 -4.18 -5.64 15.25
N ALA A 235 -5.26 -5.45 16.00
CA ALA A 235 -5.79 -4.15 16.39
C ALA A 235 -5.81 -4.07 17.94
N LEU A 236 -4.91 -3.29 18.50
CA LEU A 236 -4.78 -3.07 19.94
C LEU A 236 -5.41 -1.75 20.35
N ARG A 237 -6.06 -1.71 21.51
CA ARG A 237 -6.76 -0.52 22.04
C ARG A 237 -5.83 0.40 22.83
N THR A 238 -4.64 0.65 22.32
CA THR A 238 -3.67 1.58 22.88
C THR A 238 -3.04 2.39 21.76
N LEU A 239 -2.74 3.67 22.02
CA LEU A 239 -2.05 4.57 21.11
C LEU A 239 -0.60 4.83 21.56
N ASP A 240 -0.25 4.44 22.77
CA ASP A 240 1.09 4.59 23.30
C ASP A 240 2.06 3.58 22.66
N GLN A 241 3.10 4.09 22.01
CA GLN A 241 4.05 3.28 21.27
C GLN A 241 4.87 2.35 22.18
N GLU A 242 5.19 2.78 23.40
CA GLU A 242 5.96 1.96 24.35
C GLU A 242 5.10 0.82 24.90
N ASP A 243 3.81 1.08 25.17
CA ASP A 243 2.85 0.05 25.59
C ASP A 243 2.64 -0.99 24.47
N VAL A 244 2.46 -0.54 23.21
CA VAL A 244 2.38 -1.43 22.04
C VAL A 244 3.64 -2.31 21.95
N ARG A 245 4.82 -1.71 22.08
CA ARG A 245 6.09 -2.43 22.03
C ARG A 245 6.18 -3.50 23.12
N ALA A 246 5.91 -3.11 24.36
CA ALA A 246 5.96 -4.02 25.51
C ALA A 246 4.96 -5.18 25.37
N ARG A 247 3.76 -4.90 24.82
CA ARG A 247 2.75 -5.95 24.55
C ARG A 247 3.18 -6.91 23.46
N LEU A 248 3.73 -6.41 22.36
CA LEU A 248 4.22 -7.24 21.27
C LEU A 248 5.38 -8.14 21.73
N GLU A 249 6.32 -7.61 22.51
CA GLU A 249 7.43 -8.38 23.05
C GLU A 249 6.93 -9.53 23.96
N ARG A 250 5.94 -9.25 24.80
CA ARG A 250 5.29 -10.26 25.65
C ARG A 250 4.59 -11.35 24.83
N ILE A 251 3.84 -10.95 23.80
CA ILE A 251 3.18 -11.88 22.87
C ILE A 251 4.22 -12.76 22.16
N PHE A 252 5.31 -12.19 21.66
CA PHE A 252 6.36 -12.92 20.97
C PHE A 252 7.12 -13.88 21.91
N LEU A 253 7.33 -13.47 23.15
CA LEU A 253 7.90 -14.37 24.17
C LEU A 253 6.99 -15.58 24.41
N GLU A 254 5.69 -15.37 24.55
CA GLU A 254 4.72 -16.44 24.77
C GLU A 254 4.58 -17.36 23.55
N ILE A 255 4.61 -16.80 22.33
CA ILE A 255 4.65 -17.59 21.10
C ILE A 255 5.85 -18.52 21.12
N ASN A 256 7.05 -18.02 21.44
CA ASN A 256 8.25 -18.82 21.49
C ASN A 256 8.24 -19.92 22.60
N GLN A 257 7.53 -19.65 23.71
CA GLN A 257 7.35 -20.64 24.78
C GLN A 257 6.28 -21.70 24.44
N SER A 258 5.24 -21.33 23.71
CA SER A 258 4.06 -22.16 23.44
C SER A 258 4.19 -22.96 22.16
N CYS A 259 4.93 -22.50 21.16
CA CYS A 259 5.14 -23.18 19.88
C CYS A 259 6.06 -24.40 20.03
N LYS A 260 5.47 -25.56 20.30
CA LYS A 260 6.20 -26.84 20.39
C LYS A 260 6.53 -27.47 19.03
N SER A 261 6.02 -26.90 17.97
CA SER A 261 6.18 -27.40 16.58
C SER A 261 7.55 -27.09 16.01
N VAL A 262 8.31 -26.18 16.63
CA VAL A 262 9.68 -25.78 16.28
C VAL A 262 10.61 -26.14 17.43
N PRO A 263 11.87 -26.54 17.16
CA PRO A 263 12.84 -26.78 18.23
C PRO A 263 13.08 -25.52 19.07
N PRO A 264 13.36 -25.66 20.39
CA PRO A 264 13.59 -24.51 21.28
C PRO A 264 14.74 -23.60 20.88
N ASN A 265 15.69 -24.11 20.10
CA ASN A 265 16.83 -23.36 19.56
C ASN A 265 16.54 -22.60 18.24
N TYR A 266 15.29 -22.64 17.75
CA TYR A 266 14.87 -21.90 16.57
C TYR A 266 13.79 -20.87 16.96
N PRO A 267 14.18 -19.66 17.38
CA PRO A 267 13.23 -18.64 17.81
C PRO A 267 12.43 -18.10 16.62
N ILE A 268 11.11 -17.99 16.81
CA ILE A 268 10.22 -17.33 15.87
C ILE A 268 10.33 -15.83 16.11
N ALA A 269 10.84 -15.11 15.14
CA ALA A 269 10.96 -13.66 15.17
C ALA A 269 9.98 -13.01 14.16
N PHE A 270 9.58 -11.78 14.45
CA PHE A 270 8.65 -11.03 13.62
C PHE A 270 9.24 -9.70 13.19
N TYR A 271 8.85 -9.25 12.01
CA TYR A 271 8.90 -7.85 11.62
C TYR A 271 7.51 -7.25 11.81
N CYS A 272 7.42 -6.10 12.44
CA CYS A 272 6.16 -5.43 12.73
C CYS A 272 6.15 -4.01 12.17
N GLY A 273 5.10 -3.70 11.40
CA GLY A 273 4.75 -2.34 11.04
C GLY A 273 3.51 -1.92 11.80
N CYS A 274 3.56 -0.77 12.45
CA CYS A 274 2.51 -0.23 13.32
C CYS A 274 2.04 1.12 12.80
N ALA A 275 0.72 1.36 12.79
CA ALA A 275 0.14 2.68 12.55
C ALA A 275 -1.13 2.85 13.38
N SER A 276 -1.40 4.07 13.78
CA SER A 276 -2.51 4.43 14.62
C SER A 276 -3.69 4.99 13.80
N THR A 277 -4.91 4.78 14.28
CA THR A 277 -6.11 5.40 13.69
C THR A 277 -6.09 6.93 13.72
N VAL A 278 -5.25 7.54 14.56
CA VAL A 278 -5.07 9.00 14.61
C VAL A 278 -4.11 9.53 13.54
N ASP A 279 -3.31 8.65 12.91
CA ASP A 279 -2.37 9.00 11.85
C ASP A 279 -3.06 9.15 10.47
N CYS A 280 -4.38 8.94 10.40
CA CYS A 280 -5.16 9.01 9.17
C CYS A 280 -6.00 10.29 9.11
N SER A 281 -6.09 10.87 7.91
CA SER A 281 -6.79 12.12 7.66
C SER A 281 -8.32 12.01 7.80
N ASP A 282 -8.90 10.87 7.40
CA ASP A 282 -10.33 10.60 7.40
C ASP A 282 -10.70 9.43 8.31
N LYS A 283 -11.63 9.65 9.23
CA LYS A 283 -12.16 8.60 10.10
C LYS A 283 -12.87 7.52 9.28
N GLY A 284 -12.37 6.29 9.40
CA GLY A 284 -13.00 5.11 8.80
C GLY A 284 -12.45 4.67 7.45
N ARG A 285 -11.35 5.21 6.98
CA ARG A 285 -10.60 4.69 5.83
C ARG A 285 -9.59 3.63 6.25
N SER A 286 -10.09 2.42 6.42
CA SER A 286 -9.24 1.27 6.79
C SER A 286 -8.15 0.97 5.76
N GLU A 287 -8.37 1.30 4.49
CA GLU A 287 -7.38 1.12 3.42
C GLU A 287 -6.18 2.05 3.57
N GLU A 288 -6.39 3.32 3.94
CA GLU A 288 -5.33 4.29 4.22
C GLU A 288 -4.48 3.82 5.42
N LEU A 289 -5.13 3.44 6.52
CA LEU A 289 -4.45 2.91 7.68
C LEU A 289 -3.63 1.66 7.36
N MET A 290 -4.18 0.72 6.59
CA MET A 290 -3.45 -0.47 6.17
C MET A 290 -2.25 -0.14 5.27
N SER A 291 -2.34 0.88 4.43
CA SER A 291 -1.21 1.36 3.64
C SER A 291 -0.08 1.88 4.53
N HIS A 292 -0.41 2.66 5.56
CA HIS A 292 0.55 3.14 6.57
C HIS A 292 1.22 1.98 7.32
N VAL A 293 0.42 0.99 7.75
CA VAL A 293 0.92 -0.22 8.42
C VAL A 293 1.87 -1.03 7.54
N MET A 294 1.53 -1.22 6.26
CA MET A 294 2.36 -1.97 5.31
C MET A 294 3.65 -1.23 4.98
N LEU A 295 3.60 0.08 4.89
CA LEU A 295 4.77 0.93 4.73
C LEU A 295 5.72 0.78 5.92
N ALA A 296 5.22 0.92 7.14
CA ALA A 296 6.01 0.71 8.36
C ALA A 296 6.61 -0.72 8.42
N LEU A 297 5.86 -1.74 7.96
CA LEU A 297 6.37 -3.11 7.87
C LEU A 297 7.51 -3.24 6.86
N SER A 298 7.43 -2.55 5.72
CA SER A 298 8.51 -2.51 4.73
C SER A 298 9.81 -1.98 5.33
N TYR A 299 9.72 -0.89 6.09
CA TYR A 299 10.86 -0.32 6.82
C TYR A 299 11.44 -1.26 7.88
N ALA A 300 10.59 -1.93 8.66
CA ALA A 300 11.05 -2.91 9.63
C ALA A 300 11.84 -4.05 8.96
N LYS A 301 11.49 -4.43 7.74
CA LYS A 301 12.20 -5.45 6.95
C LYS A 301 13.53 -4.95 6.39
N GLN A 302 13.64 -3.68 6.01
CA GLN A 302 14.83 -3.09 5.41
C GLN A 302 15.92 -2.76 6.43
N THR A 303 15.54 -2.18 7.57
CA THR A 303 16.51 -1.60 8.53
C THR A 303 17.25 -2.62 9.38
N GLN A 304 16.83 -3.88 9.44
CA GLN A 304 17.41 -4.96 10.25
C GLN A 304 17.73 -4.63 11.73
N GLN A 305 17.76 -3.36 12.11
CA GLN A 305 18.09 -2.87 13.44
C GLN A 305 16.88 -2.83 14.39
N ALA A 306 15.67 -2.59 13.87
CA ALA A 306 14.45 -2.54 14.66
C ALA A 306 13.42 -3.52 14.09
N ASN A 307 12.96 -4.48 14.92
CA ASN A 307 11.94 -5.44 14.51
C ASN A 307 10.53 -4.84 14.50
N ILE A 308 10.29 -3.72 15.19
CA ILE A 308 9.01 -3.02 15.34
C ILE A 308 9.21 -1.58 14.87
N PHE A 309 8.44 -1.18 13.87
CA PHE A 309 8.50 0.15 13.27
C PHE A 309 7.12 0.81 13.32
N PHE A 310 7.06 2.05 13.81
CA PHE A 310 5.83 2.85 13.81
C PHE A 310 5.83 3.74 12.58
N TYR A 311 4.64 3.90 11.98
CA TYR A 311 4.44 4.82 10.87
C TYR A 311 4.76 6.25 11.30
N ASP A 312 5.44 6.93 10.42
CA ASP A 312 5.71 8.36 10.52
C ASP A 312 5.40 8.99 9.14
N ALA A 313 4.78 10.15 9.14
CA ALA A 313 4.44 10.86 7.91
C ALA A 313 5.68 11.21 7.07
N GLU A 314 6.83 11.50 7.72
CA GLU A 314 8.11 11.73 7.03
C GLU A 314 8.56 10.49 6.24
N ILE A 315 8.26 9.30 6.76
CA ILE A 315 8.56 8.03 6.09
C ILE A 315 7.76 7.92 4.79
N HIS A 316 6.48 8.27 4.81
CA HIS A 316 5.62 8.21 3.63
C HIS A 316 6.08 9.19 2.54
N GLU A 317 6.42 10.42 2.91
CA GLU A 317 6.95 11.42 1.97
C GLU A 317 8.26 10.93 1.34
N LYS A 318 9.15 10.33 2.13
CA LYS A 318 10.43 9.81 1.66
C LYS A 318 10.26 8.66 0.65
N GLU A 319 9.36 7.68 0.90
CA GLU A 319 9.09 6.62 -0.08
C GLU A 319 8.39 7.12 -1.34
N THR A 320 7.46 8.05 -1.17
CA THR A 320 6.79 8.68 -2.32
C THR A 320 7.80 9.38 -3.22
N LEU A 321 8.71 10.16 -2.61
CA LEU A 321 9.79 10.81 -3.34
C LEU A 321 10.74 9.79 -3.99
N GLN A 322 11.12 8.72 -3.27
CA GLN A 322 11.96 7.66 -3.81
C GLN A 322 11.34 6.98 -5.04
N ASN A 323 10.06 6.62 -4.96
CA ASN A 323 9.34 6.06 -6.10
C ASN A 323 9.25 7.05 -7.29
N GLN A 324 9.05 8.34 -7.00
CA GLN A 324 9.08 9.37 -8.03
C GLN A 324 10.47 9.49 -8.69
N ILE A 325 11.53 9.42 -7.89
CA ILE A 325 12.91 9.43 -8.37
C ILE A 325 13.17 8.25 -9.30
N GLU A 326 12.88 7.02 -8.86
CA GLU A 326 13.11 5.79 -9.63
C GLU A 326 12.31 5.77 -10.95
N ASN A 327 11.06 6.22 -10.93
CA ASN A 327 10.20 6.22 -12.11
C ASN A 327 10.55 7.32 -13.14
N ASN A 328 11.25 8.38 -12.72
CA ASN A 328 11.53 9.53 -13.60
C ASN A 328 13.00 9.69 -13.99
N MET A 329 13.94 8.98 -13.35
CA MET A 329 15.39 9.21 -13.51
C MET A 329 15.88 9.10 -14.96
N GLU A 330 15.47 8.07 -15.72
CA GLU A 330 15.89 7.89 -17.10
C GLU A 330 15.36 8.98 -18.02
N ARG A 331 14.06 9.32 -17.84
CA ARG A 331 13.44 10.43 -18.58
C ARG A 331 14.12 11.76 -18.26
N ALA A 332 14.40 12.00 -16.99
CA ALA A 332 15.06 13.22 -16.52
C ALA A 332 16.45 13.39 -17.11
N LEU A 333 17.23 12.31 -17.19
CA LEU A 333 18.54 12.32 -17.83
C LEU A 333 18.44 12.67 -19.32
N HIS A 334 17.49 12.04 -20.01
CA HIS A 334 17.27 12.29 -21.44
C HIS A 334 16.81 13.72 -21.73
N ASN A 335 15.95 14.25 -20.88
CA ASN A 335 15.42 15.63 -21.03
C ASN A 335 16.38 16.73 -20.54
N GLY A 336 17.53 16.38 -19.94
CA GLY A 336 18.48 17.35 -19.41
C GLY A 336 18.01 18.04 -18.13
N GLU A 337 17.15 17.37 -17.33
CA GLU A 337 16.68 17.87 -16.04
C GLU A 337 17.80 17.86 -14.97
N PHE A 338 18.86 17.07 -15.16
CA PHE A 338 20.07 17.11 -14.35
C PHE A 338 20.96 18.26 -14.80
N GLN A 339 20.95 19.32 -14.02
CA GLN A 339 21.71 20.54 -14.33
C GLN A 339 23.00 20.58 -13.53
N MET A 340 24.07 21.04 -14.19
CA MET A 340 25.37 21.26 -13.57
C MET A 340 25.42 22.65 -12.94
N TYR A 341 25.62 22.68 -11.63
CA TYR A 341 25.93 23.87 -10.87
C TYR A 341 27.43 23.87 -10.57
N LEU A 342 28.04 25.04 -10.54
CA LEU A 342 29.47 25.20 -10.28
C LEU A 342 29.69 25.96 -8.97
N GLN A 343 30.60 25.46 -8.15
CA GLN A 343 31.07 26.14 -6.95
C GLN A 343 32.55 26.49 -7.11
N PRO A 344 32.95 27.76 -6.88
CA PRO A 344 34.32 28.19 -7.12
C PRO A 344 35.31 27.62 -6.09
N LYS A 345 36.48 27.13 -6.56
CA LYS A 345 37.69 26.87 -5.77
C LYS A 345 38.62 28.07 -5.88
N MET A 346 38.98 28.66 -4.77
CA MET A 346 39.79 29.86 -4.71
C MET A 346 41.20 29.56 -4.23
N ASP A 347 42.20 30.08 -4.92
CA ASP A 347 43.59 30.09 -4.45
C ASP A 347 43.67 30.98 -3.19
N LEU A 348 44.01 30.38 -2.07
CA LEU A 348 44.01 31.05 -0.77
C LEU A 348 45.15 32.09 -0.64
N GLU A 349 46.24 31.91 -1.35
CA GLU A 349 47.35 32.86 -1.35
C GLU A 349 47.08 34.05 -2.26
N LYS A 350 46.69 33.80 -3.52
CA LYS A 350 46.50 34.84 -4.54
C LYS A 350 45.10 35.49 -4.48
N GLY A 351 44.13 34.78 -3.88
CA GLY A 351 42.75 35.25 -3.87
C GLY A 351 42.08 35.21 -5.25
N THR A 352 42.53 34.35 -6.14
CA THR A 352 42.03 34.22 -7.51
C THR A 352 41.32 32.89 -7.71
N LEU A 353 40.44 32.83 -8.70
CA LEU A 353 39.78 31.58 -9.10
C LEU A 353 40.84 30.58 -9.57
N SER A 354 40.81 29.34 -9.02
CA SER A 354 41.70 28.24 -9.39
C SER A 354 40.97 27.09 -10.11
N GLY A 355 39.72 26.87 -9.81
CA GLY A 355 38.90 25.81 -10.38
C GLY A 355 37.44 25.93 -9.97
N ALA A 356 36.66 24.92 -10.29
CA ALA A 356 35.26 24.81 -9.86
C ALA A 356 34.89 23.35 -9.59
N GLU A 357 34.00 23.10 -8.66
CA GLU A 357 33.37 21.80 -8.47
C GLU A 357 32.00 21.76 -9.16
N ALA A 358 31.77 20.68 -9.92
CA ALA A 358 30.49 20.41 -10.57
C ALA A 358 29.56 19.65 -9.63
N LEU A 359 28.50 20.29 -9.24
CA LEU A 359 27.50 19.77 -8.34
C LEU A 359 26.18 19.61 -9.11
N VAL A 360 25.66 18.39 -9.18
CA VAL A 360 24.41 18.11 -9.86
C VAL A 360 23.21 18.66 -9.08
N ARG A 361 22.19 19.16 -9.80
CA ARG A 361 20.88 19.52 -9.28
C ARG A 361 19.83 18.93 -10.20
N TRP A 362 18.86 18.22 -9.68
CA TRP A 362 17.74 17.76 -10.49
C TRP A 362 16.64 18.80 -10.49
N VAL A 363 16.51 19.50 -11.59
CA VAL A 363 15.50 20.55 -11.79
C VAL A 363 14.41 19.99 -12.69
N THR A 364 13.26 19.68 -12.11
CA THR A 364 12.11 19.13 -12.86
C THR A 364 11.48 20.19 -13.77
N ASP A 365 10.68 19.76 -14.75
CA ASP A 365 9.93 20.66 -15.66
C ASP A 365 9.07 21.70 -14.91
N GLY A 366 8.58 21.37 -13.71
CA GLY A 366 7.86 22.28 -12.81
C GLY A 366 8.74 23.26 -12.05
N LYS A 367 10.07 23.30 -12.33
CA LYS A 367 11.09 24.11 -11.63
C LYS A 367 11.27 23.78 -10.14
N GLN A 368 10.80 22.60 -9.71
CA GLN A 368 11.13 22.07 -8.39
C GLN A 368 12.55 21.48 -8.45
N THR A 369 13.39 21.81 -7.47
CA THR A 369 14.74 21.26 -7.36
C THR A 369 14.74 20.12 -6.36
N ILE A 370 15.13 18.92 -6.80
CA ILE A 370 15.41 17.76 -5.95
C ILE A 370 16.91 17.80 -5.64
N LEU A 371 17.27 17.73 -4.35
CA LEU A 371 18.65 17.84 -3.91
C LEU A 371 19.40 16.50 -4.03
N PRO A 372 20.73 16.50 -4.17
CA PRO A 372 21.53 15.27 -4.31
C PRO A 372 21.38 14.27 -3.18
N ASP A 373 21.25 14.71 -1.94
CA ASP A 373 21.04 13.88 -0.76
C ASP A 373 19.73 13.05 -0.82
N GLN A 374 18.77 13.49 -1.64
CA GLN A 374 17.50 12.79 -1.84
C GLN A 374 17.57 11.73 -2.93
N PHE A 375 18.31 11.96 -4.04
CA PHE A 375 18.30 11.05 -5.19
C PHE A 375 19.60 10.21 -5.34
N ILE A 376 20.76 10.70 -4.91
CA ILE A 376 22.02 9.96 -5.05
C ILE A 376 21.96 8.58 -4.33
N PRO A 377 21.45 8.47 -3.08
CA PRO A 377 21.34 7.16 -2.44
C PRO A 377 20.42 6.17 -3.17
N VAL A 378 19.43 6.68 -3.92
CA VAL A 378 18.55 5.85 -4.77
C VAL A 378 19.32 5.34 -5.98
N PHE A 379 20.08 6.22 -6.64
CA PHE A 379 20.88 5.90 -7.83
C PHE A 379 22.03 4.95 -7.53
N GLU A 380 22.65 5.06 -6.36
CA GLU A 380 23.68 4.10 -5.93
C GLU A 380 23.10 2.70 -5.74
N ARG A 381 21.89 2.58 -5.16
CA ARG A 381 21.25 1.27 -4.96
C ARG A 381 20.83 0.58 -6.26
N ASN A 382 20.39 1.33 -7.25
CA ASN A 382 19.91 0.78 -8.52
C ASN A 382 20.95 0.85 -9.65
N GLY A 383 22.15 1.43 -9.40
CA GLY A 383 23.25 1.54 -10.35
C GLY A 383 23.12 2.68 -11.36
N PHE A 384 22.07 3.51 -11.28
CA PHE A 384 21.86 4.63 -12.21
C PHE A 384 22.93 5.74 -12.07
N CYS A 385 23.60 5.80 -10.91
CA CYS A 385 24.72 6.74 -10.68
C CYS A 385 25.80 6.64 -11.76
N ILE A 386 26.06 5.45 -12.33
CA ILE A 386 27.04 5.27 -13.41
C ILE A 386 26.67 6.13 -14.63
N GLN A 387 25.40 6.16 -15.02
CA GLN A 387 24.94 6.97 -16.12
C GLN A 387 25.00 8.47 -15.83
N LEU A 388 24.64 8.84 -14.59
CA LEU A 388 24.69 10.23 -14.14
C LEU A 388 26.14 10.77 -14.11
N ASP A 389 27.09 9.98 -13.63
CA ASP A 389 28.49 10.38 -13.57
C ASP A 389 29.07 10.65 -14.96
N TYR A 390 28.86 9.72 -15.91
CA TYR A 390 29.27 9.97 -17.30
C TYR A 390 28.59 11.21 -17.88
N TYR A 391 27.30 11.41 -17.59
CA TYR A 391 26.58 12.61 -18.02
C TYR A 391 27.21 13.87 -17.44
N MET A 392 27.56 13.89 -16.15
CA MET A 392 28.20 15.04 -15.52
C MET A 392 29.57 15.36 -16.09
N VAL A 393 30.39 14.34 -16.39
CA VAL A 393 31.66 14.53 -17.11
C VAL A 393 31.41 15.13 -18.50
N GLU A 394 30.38 14.67 -19.21
CA GLU A 394 29.98 15.23 -20.50
C GLU A 394 29.54 16.70 -20.39
N GLN A 395 28.77 17.06 -19.36
CA GLN A 395 28.37 18.46 -19.12
C GLN A 395 29.58 19.34 -18.79
N ALA A 396 30.53 18.85 -17.98
CA ALA A 396 31.77 19.57 -17.70
C ALA A 396 32.59 19.79 -18.97
N CYS A 397 32.72 18.78 -19.83
CA CYS A 397 33.40 18.91 -21.12
C CYS A 397 32.72 19.95 -22.03
N LYS A 398 31.38 19.90 -22.14
CA LYS A 398 30.59 20.89 -22.89
C LYS A 398 30.85 22.32 -22.40
N GLN A 399 30.86 22.51 -21.09
CA GLN A 399 31.08 23.80 -20.48
C GLN A 399 32.49 24.33 -20.71
N ILE A 400 33.51 23.47 -20.54
CA ILE A 400 34.92 23.85 -20.82
C ILE A 400 35.10 24.22 -22.31
N ARG A 401 34.52 23.45 -23.22
CA ARG A 401 34.55 23.72 -24.65
C ARG A 401 33.90 25.08 -24.95
N ALA A 402 32.72 25.35 -24.36
CA ALA A 402 32.09 26.64 -24.52
C ALA A 402 32.95 27.83 -24.05
N TRP A 403 33.67 27.67 -22.92
CA TRP A 403 34.60 28.69 -22.47
C TRP A 403 35.75 28.93 -23.45
N ILE A 404 36.33 27.83 -24.01
CA ILE A 404 37.39 27.90 -25.01
C ILE A 404 36.88 28.63 -26.29
N ASP A 405 35.67 28.27 -26.77
CA ASP A 405 35.08 28.83 -27.96
C ASP A 405 34.70 30.31 -27.78
N ASP A 406 34.29 30.70 -26.55
CA ASP A 406 34.07 32.09 -26.16
C ASP A 406 35.39 32.92 -25.98
N GLY A 407 36.56 32.28 -26.17
CA GLY A 407 37.87 32.91 -25.97
C GLY A 407 38.24 33.19 -24.50
N LEU A 408 37.54 32.54 -23.55
CA LEU A 408 37.81 32.63 -22.12
C LEU A 408 38.94 31.65 -21.75
N THR A 409 39.68 31.97 -20.70
CA THR A 409 40.62 31.03 -20.11
C THR A 409 39.86 30.06 -19.23
N PRO A 410 39.71 28.77 -19.61
CA PRO A 410 38.98 27.82 -18.80
C PRO A 410 39.73 27.49 -17.50
N VAL A 411 38.97 27.22 -16.44
CA VAL A 411 39.47 26.66 -15.19
C VAL A 411 39.15 25.16 -15.12
N PRO A 412 39.91 24.34 -14.39
CA PRO A 412 39.58 22.96 -14.16
C PRO A 412 38.21 22.80 -13.50
N ILE A 413 37.44 21.83 -13.95
CA ILE A 413 36.19 21.42 -13.32
C ILE A 413 36.39 20.06 -12.66
N SER A 414 36.11 19.98 -11.37
CA SER A 414 36.07 18.73 -10.61
C SER A 414 34.70 18.08 -10.77
N VAL A 415 34.68 16.77 -10.99
CA VAL A 415 33.44 15.96 -11.16
C VAL A 415 33.50 14.74 -10.28
N ASN A 416 32.51 14.58 -9.42
CA ASN A 416 32.37 13.45 -8.51
C ASN A 416 32.22 12.13 -9.29
N GLN A 417 32.86 11.06 -8.80
CA GLN A 417 32.84 9.73 -9.37
C GLN A 417 32.37 8.73 -8.31
N THR A 418 31.29 8.02 -8.59
CA THR A 418 30.78 7.00 -7.69
C THR A 418 31.64 5.73 -7.71
N LYS A 419 31.59 4.98 -6.62
CA LYS A 419 32.29 3.71 -6.47
C LYS A 419 31.97 2.74 -7.62
N LEU A 420 30.68 2.62 -7.97
CA LEU A 420 30.22 1.68 -8.99
C LEU A 420 30.85 1.98 -10.35
N LEU A 421 30.97 3.25 -10.70
CA LEU A 421 31.58 3.68 -11.96
C LEU A 421 33.06 3.27 -12.06
N LEU A 422 33.80 3.39 -10.97
CA LEU A 422 35.23 3.06 -10.96
C LEU A 422 35.51 1.56 -11.17
N TYR A 423 34.54 0.69 -10.98
CA TYR A 423 34.65 -0.75 -11.24
C TYR A 423 34.23 -1.16 -12.65
N GLU A 424 33.66 -0.27 -13.46
CA GLU A 424 33.35 -0.55 -14.88
C GLU A 424 34.64 -0.87 -15.67
N GLU A 425 34.61 -1.90 -16.50
CA GLU A 425 35.79 -2.35 -17.24
C GLU A 425 36.30 -1.29 -18.24
N ASP A 426 35.38 -0.60 -18.88
CA ASP A 426 35.62 0.41 -19.92
C ASP A 426 35.66 1.86 -19.39
N TYR A 427 35.74 2.03 -18.06
CA TYR A 427 35.68 3.34 -17.39
C TYR A 427 36.63 4.38 -18.00
N VAL A 428 37.93 4.05 -18.06
CA VAL A 428 38.95 4.97 -18.57
C VAL A 428 38.69 5.32 -20.03
N GLU A 429 38.38 4.31 -20.85
CA GLU A 429 38.10 4.48 -22.27
C GLU A 429 36.92 5.42 -22.52
N ARG A 430 35.83 5.23 -21.74
CA ARG A 430 34.62 6.07 -21.87
C ARG A 430 34.86 7.51 -21.44
N ILE A 431 35.55 7.75 -20.32
CA ILE A 431 35.94 9.11 -19.87
C ILE A 431 36.78 9.78 -20.95
N CYS A 432 37.81 9.10 -21.48
CA CYS A 432 38.65 9.60 -22.55
C CYS A 432 37.86 9.87 -23.84
N ALA A 433 36.92 9.03 -24.21
CA ALA A 433 36.07 9.21 -25.38
C ALA A 433 35.17 10.44 -25.25
N ILE A 434 34.64 10.71 -24.05
CA ILE A 434 33.85 11.93 -23.77
C ILE A 434 34.74 13.17 -23.96
N ALA A 435 35.90 13.23 -23.31
CA ALA A 435 36.77 14.39 -23.42
C ALA A 435 37.22 14.66 -24.88
N ARG A 436 37.57 13.61 -25.62
CA ARG A 436 37.93 13.69 -27.04
C ARG A 436 36.77 14.19 -27.91
N ARG A 437 35.54 13.74 -27.66
CA ARG A 437 34.34 14.18 -28.41
C ARG A 437 34.17 15.69 -28.38
N TYR A 438 34.51 16.35 -27.29
CA TYR A 438 34.43 17.80 -27.12
C TYR A 438 35.74 18.52 -27.31
N ASP A 439 36.80 17.84 -27.71
CA ASP A 439 38.16 18.42 -27.87
C ASP A 439 38.63 19.17 -26.62
N VAL A 440 38.46 18.53 -25.45
CA VAL A 440 38.83 19.08 -24.15
C VAL A 440 40.09 18.39 -23.65
N PRO A 441 41.19 19.12 -23.38
CA PRO A 441 42.37 18.54 -22.74
C PRO A 441 42.08 18.02 -21.34
N GLY A 442 42.57 16.80 -21.01
CA GLY A 442 42.33 16.15 -19.70
C GLY A 442 42.66 17.02 -18.49
N ARG A 443 43.69 17.90 -18.59
CA ARG A 443 44.10 18.81 -17.50
C ARG A 443 42.99 19.75 -16.97
N TYR A 444 41.91 19.94 -17.72
CA TYR A 444 40.77 20.74 -17.29
C TYR A 444 39.66 19.90 -16.62
N ILE A 445 39.82 18.59 -16.54
CA ILE A 445 38.92 17.69 -15.82
C ILE A 445 39.64 17.11 -14.63
N MET A 446 39.07 17.28 -13.46
CA MET A 446 39.50 16.64 -12.22
C MET A 446 38.43 15.64 -11.80
N LEU A 447 38.81 14.39 -11.56
CA LEU A 447 37.88 13.33 -11.15
C LEU A 447 37.99 13.18 -9.63
N GLU A 448 36.89 13.42 -8.90
CA GLU A 448 36.83 13.35 -7.45
C GLU A 448 36.38 11.98 -7.00
N MET A 449 37.12 11.34 -6.12
CA MET A 449 36.89 9.99 -5.60
C MET A 449 36.87 10.00 -4.08
N LEU A 450 35.90 9.28 -3.49
CA LEU A 450 35.80 9.13 -2.05
C LEU A 450 37.02 8.35 -1.47
N GLU A 451 37.49 8.74 -0.32
CA GLU A 451 38.64 8.10 0.38
C GLU A 451 38.46 6.58 0.55
N GLY A 452 37.26 6.12 0.93
CA GLY A 452 36.97 4.71 1.21
C GLY A 452 37.21 3.77 0.04
N LEU A 453 37.22 4.26 -1.19
CA LEU A 453 37.48 3.46 -2.39
C LEU A 453 38.89 2.94 -2.51
N ALA A 454 39.83 3.71 -2.04
CA ALA A 454 41.25 3.38 -2.08
C ALA A 454 41.64 2.18 -1.19
N LEU A 455 40.76 1.75 -0.29
CA LEU A 455 41.03 0.67 0.68
C LEU A 455 40.68 -0.72 0.16
N GLU A 456 39.70 -0.85 -0.76
CA GLU A 456 39.15 -2.15 -1.14
C GLU A 456 39.99 -2.90 -2.20
N ASN A 457 40.45 -2.22 -3.25
CA ASN A 457 41.31 -2.78 -4.30
C ASN A 457 42.36 -1.76 -4.79
N PRO A 458 43.35 -1.41 -3.98
CA PRO A 458 44.28 -0.31 -4.26
C PRO A 458 45.08 -0.51 -5.56
N GLU A 459 45.45 -1.73 -5.91
CA GLU A 459 46.25 -2.01 -7.12
C GLU A 459 45.42 -1.76 -8.41
N GLN A 460 44.19 -2.19 -8.42
CA GLN A 460 43.30 -1.99 -9.59
C GLN A 460 42.96 -0.51 -9.78
N ILE A 461 42.68 0.18 -8.70
CA ILE A 461 42.39 1.63 -8.70
C ILE A 461 43.61 2.41 -9.13
N SER A 462 44.81 2.12 -8.58
CA SER A 462 46.07 2.77 -8.97
C SER A 462 46.33 2.63 -10.47
N ALA A 463 46.19 1.41 -11.02
CA ALA A 463 46.42 1.19 -12.44
C ALA A 463 45.44 1.99 -13.35
N ARG A 464 44.19 2.22 -12.89
CA ARG A 464 43.24 3.06 -13.60
C ARG A 464 43.57 4.55 -13.52
N ILE A 465 44.02 5.00 -12.34
CA ILE A 465 44.46 6.36 -12.11
C ILE A 465 45.69 6.67 -12.98
N ASP A 466 46.70 5.79 -13.02
CA ASP A 466 47.89 5.94 -13.85
C ASP A 466 47.50 6.12 -15.32
N ARG A 467 46.54 5.32 -15.83
CA ARG A 467 46.02 5.47 -17.20
C ARG A 467 45.29 6.79 -17.43
N LEU A 468 44.54 7.29 -16.41
CA LEU A 468 43.87 8.61 -16.50
C LEU A 468 44.91 9.74 -16.54
N HIS A 469 45.99 9.64 -15.74
CA HIS A 469 47.09 10.59 -15.79
C HIS A 469 47.80 10.59 -17.15
N ASP A 470 48.00 9.43 -17.80
CA ASP A 470 48.54 9.36 -19.16
C ASP A 470 47.73 10.17 -20.19
N TYR A 471 46.41 10.30 -19.96
CA TYR A 471 45.51 11.16 -20.75
C TYR A 471 45.41 12.61 -20.25
N GLY A 472 46.14 12.91 -19.16
CA GLY A 472 46.25 14.26 -18.57
C GLY A 472 45.12 14.64 -17.63
N PHE A 473 44.22 13.71 -17.26
CA PHE A 473 43.23 13.95 -16.21
C PHE A 473 43.94 14.11 -14.84
N ARG A 474 43.29 14.82 -13.93
CA ARG A 474 43.72 14.96 -12.54
C ARG A 474 42.76 14.23 -11.61
N ILE A 475 43.30 13.78 -10.48
CA ILE A 475 42.55 13.02 -9.48
C ILE A 475 42.53 13.77 -8.16
N SER A 476 41.32 13.97 -7.62
CA SER A 476 41.12 14.52 -6.27
C SER A 476 40.55 13.45 -5.34
N MET A 477 41.06 13.41 -4.12
CA MET A 477 40.50 12.57 -3.05
C MET A 477 39.60 13.43 -2.18
N ASP A 478 38.32 12.99 -2.08
CA ASP A 478 37.27 13.72 -1.36
C ASP A 478 37.01 13.17 0.05
N ASP A 479 36.39 14.00 0.90
CA ASP A 479 35.96 13.68 2.27
C ASP A 479 37.08 13.17 3.19
N PHE A 480 38.33 13.61 2.99
CA PHE A 480 39.45 13.15 3.83
C PHE A 480 39.26 13.56 5.28
N GLY A 481 39.30 12.57 6.18
CA GLY A 481 39.17 12.74 7.62
C GLY A 481 37.84 12.35 8.22
N THR A 482 36.85 11.92 7.44
CA THR A 482 35.53 11.49 7.93
C THR A 482 35.48 10.01 8.32
N GLY A 483 36.48 9.20 7.89
CA GLY A 483 36.46 7.75 8.02
C GLY A 483 37.74 7.18 8.66
N TYR A 484 38.03 5.92 8.32
CA TYR A 484 39.27 5.21 8.74
C TYR A 484 40.49 5.67 7.92
N SER A 485 40.67 6.98 7.81
CA SER A 485 41.76 7.60 7.06
C SER A 485 43.11 7.06 7.51
N SER A 486 43.76 6.30 6.68
CA SER A 486 45.13 5.97 6.91
C SER A 486 46.05 6.73 5.95
N LEU A 487 47.01 7.45 6.46
CA LEU A 487 48.11 8.02 5.65
C LEU A 487 48.74 6.97 4.70
N THR A 488 48.51 5.69 4.98
CA THR A 488 48.88 4.56 4.13
C THR A 488 48.15 4.58 2.79
N THR A 489 46.91 5.08 2.73
CA THR A 489 46.15 5.20 1.48
C THR A 489 46.81 6.20 0.54
N LEU A 490 47.20 7.36 1.05
CA LEU A 490 47.91 8.39 0.26
C LEU A 490 49.24 7.87 -0.31
N SER A 491 49.92 6.91 0.36
CA SER A 491 51.18 6.34 -0.13
C SER A 491 50.98 5.32 -1.27
N ARG A 492 49.79 4.81 -1.47
CA ARG A 492 49.48 3.76 -2.47
C ARG A 492 48.88 4.26 -3.75
N ILE A 493 48.23 5.42 -3.73
CA ILE A 493 47.50 5.98 -4.85
C ILE A 493 48.03 7.36 -5.19
N GLN A 494 48.41 7.58 -6.42
CA GLN A 494 48.88 8.89 -6.88
C GLN A 494 47.68 9.83 -7.12
N ILE A 495 47.50 10.81 -6.26
CA ILE A 495 46.48 11.85 -6.37
C ILE A 495 47.12 13.22 -6.56
N ASP A 496 46.39 14.14 -7.17
CA ASP A 496 46.84 15.51 -7.42
C ASP A 496 46.31 16.50 -6.39
N GLU A 497 45.16 16.19 -5.80
CA GLU A 497 44.45 17.07 -4.88
C GLU A 497 43.83 16.27 -3.72
N LEU A 498 43.87 16.84 -2.52
CA LEU A 498 43.28 16.31 -1.29
C LEU A 498 42.27 17.32 -0.75
N LYS A 499 40.98 16.95 -0.69
CA LYS A 499 39.93 17.78 -0.10
C LYS A 499 39.79 17.48 1.38
N LEU A 500 39.87 18.52 2.20
CA LEU A 500 39.77 18.46 3.64
C LEU A 500 38.34 18.76 4.04
N ASP A 501 37.66 17.77 4.62
CA ASP A 501 36.25 17.86 4.96
C ASP A 501 35.95 19.02 5.93
N ARG A 502 34.77 19.59 5.82
CA ARG A 502 34.26 20.70 6.65
C ARG A 502 34.29 20.41 8.15
N SER A 503 34.33 19.15 8.60
CA SER A 503 34.38 18.78 10.00
C SER A 503 35.67 19.31 10.69
N PHE A 504 36.72 19.52 9.90
CA PHE A 504 37.95 20.16 10.40
C PHE A 504 37.77 21.64 10.78
N LEU A 505 36.76 22.31 10.20
CA LEU A 505 36.42 23.71 10.47
C LEU A 505 35.25 23.90 11.45
N ALA A 506 34.57 22.81 11.86
CA ALA A 506 33.46 22.87 12.78
C ALA A 506 33.89 23.37 14.17
N GLN A 507 33.05 24.17 14.84
CA GLN A 507 33.29 24.64 16.19
C GLN A 507 33.34 23.46 17.18
N ALA A 508 34.35 23.46 18.07
CA ALA A 508 34.52 22.48 19.14
C ALA A 508 34.95 23.18 20.45
N ASP A 509 34.93 22.43 21.54
CA ASP A 509 35.52 22.89 22.78
C ASP A 509 37.05 23.11 22.62
N GLN A 510 37.65 23.98 23.45
CA GLN A 510 39.04 24.43 23.30
C GLN A 510 40.07 23.29 23.23
N SER A 511 39.84 22.18 23.93
CA SER A 511 40.75 21.04 23.93
C SER A 511 40.69 20.24 22.62
N THR A 512 39.50 20.04 22.10
CA THR A 512 39.23 19.34 20.84
C THR A 512 39.69 20.17 19.64
N GLU A 513 39.49 21.47 19.69
CA GLU A 513 39.92 22.42 18.65
C GLU A 513 41.42 22.44 18.50
N HIS A 514 42.17 22.49 19.62
CA HIS A 514 43.62 22.48 19.58
C HIS A 514 44.21 21.20 18.96
N ASN A 515 43.65 20.04 19.30
CA ASN A 515 44.10 18.76 18.73
C ASN A 515 43.75 18.65 17.25
N ARG A 516 42.55 19.06 16.86
CA ARG A 516 42.10 19.08 15.46
C ARG A 516 43.01 19.98 14.62
N ARG A 517 43.35 21.17 15.11
CA ARG A 517 44.26 22.10 14.44
C ARG A 517 45.62 21.44 14.17
N LYS A 518 46.20 20.74 15.15
CA LYS A 518 47.46 20.01 14.97
C LYS A 518 47.35 18.89 13.94
N ILE A 519 46.25 18.15 13.94
CA ILE A 519 46.04 17.07 12.98
C ILE A 519 45.93 17.68 11.56
N LEU A 520 45.15 18.73 11.40
CA LEU A 520 44.99 19.42 10.12
C LEU A 520 46.31 19.96 9.59
N GLU A 521 47.12 20.61 10.43
CA GLU A 521 48.44 21.11 10.08
C GLU A 521 49.38 19.96 9.64
N ALA A 522 49.36 18.83 10.35
CA ALA A 522 50.13 17.65 9.98
C ALA A 522 49.70 17.04 8.65
N VAL A 523 48.39 16.99 8.38
CA VAL A 523 47.86 16.48 7.10
C VAL A 523 48.26 17.37 5.93
N ILE A 524 48.15 18.69 6.08
CA ILE A 524 48.57 19.65 5.05
C ILE A 524 50.05 19.55 4.78
N GLU A 525 50.89 19.40 5.83
CA GLU A 525 52.35 19.26 5.69
C GLU A 525 52.71 17.96 4.95
N VAL A 526 52.02 16.83 5.25
CA VAL A 526 52.22 15.55 4.56
C VAL A 526 51.83 15.68 3.09
N ALA A 527 50.65 16.24 2.78
CA ALA A 527 50.20 16.45 1.41
C ALA A 527 51.23 17.26 0.60
N LYS A 528 51.77 18.34 1.18
CA LYS A 528 52.82 19.15 0.54
C LYS A 528 54.10 18.39 0.25
N ARG A 529 54.57 17.58 1.17
CA ARG A 529 55.76 16.75 0.95
C ARG A 529 55.57 15.71 -0.13
N MET A 530 54.33 15.31 -0.34
CA MET A 530 53.95 14.40 -1.42
C MET A 530 53.60 15.11 -2.74
N HIS A 531 53.72 16.45 -2.80
CA HIS A 531 53.33 17.29 -3.94
C HIS A 531 51.85 17.21 -4.29
N ILE A 532 51.00 16.96 -3.29
CA ILE A 532 49.56 16.93 -3.39
C ILE A 532 49.00 18.30 -2.98
N SER A 533 48.19 18.92 -3.83
CA SER A 533 47.48 20.17 -3.50
C SER A 533 46.40 19.94 -2.47
N THR A 534 46.14 20.92 -1.60
CA THR A 534 45.11 20.82 -0.56
C THR A 534 43.97 21.78 -0.82
N VAL A 535 42.72 21.33 -0.61
CA VAL A 535 41.49 22.14 -0.68
C VAL A 535 40.77 22.05 0.66
N ALA A 536 40.51 23.18 1.29
CA ALA A 536 39.65 23.25 2.46
C ALA A 536 38.19 23.47 2.07
N GLU A 537 37.35 22.56 2.49
CA GLU A 537 35.89 22.65 2.25
C GLU A 537 35.15 23.34 3.40
N GLY A 538 33.91 23.82 3.14
CA GLY A 538 33.08 24.42 4.16
C GLY A 538 33.60 25.76 4.69
N ILE A 539 34.32 26.53 3.88
CA ILE A 539 34.73 27.89 4.24
C ILE A 539 33.49 28.79 4.23
N GLU A 540 33.05 29.21 5.43
CA GLU A 540 31.85 30.02 5.61
C GLU A 540 32.19 31.43 6.16
N THR A 541 33.31 31.58 6.82
CA THR A 541 33.69 32.84 7.49
C THR A 541 35.09 33.33 7.09
N PRO A 542 35.38 34.64 7.26
CA PRO A 542 36.73 35.20 7.05
C PRO A 542 37.77 34.52 7.95
N GLU A 543 37.38 34.12 9.15
CA GLU A 543 38.28 33.45 10.13
C GLU A 543 38.72 32.09 9.59
N HIS A 544 37.81 31.34 8.91
CA HIS A 544 38.17 30.08 8.23
C HIS A 544 39.24 30.34 7.15
N VAL A 545 39.09 31.42 6.36
CA VAL A 545 40.08 31.79 5.33
C VAL A 545 41.45 32.07 5.98
N LEU A 546 41.49 32.88 7.05
CA LEU A 546 42.71 33.20 7.75
C LEU A 546 43.40 31.97 8.33
N LEU A 547 42.63 31.11 8.99
CA LEU A 547 43.10 29.86 9.55
C LEU A 547 43.75 28.96 8.48
N MET A 548 43.06 28.74 7.36
CA MET A 548 43.61 27.92 6.27
C MET A 548 44.86 28.52 5.62
N ARG A 549 44.93 29.84 5.51
CA ARG A 549 46.12 30.55 5.02
C ARG A 549 47.31 30.41 5.99
N GLU A 550 47.09 30.53 7.30
CA GLU A 550 48.10 30.30 8.30
C GLU A 550 48.70 28.88 8.22
N MET A 551 47.80 27.87 7.98
CA MET A 551 48.20 26.48 7.77
C MET A 551 48.80 26.21 6.39
N ARG A 552 48.81 27.22 5.53
CA ARG A 552 49.32 27.13 4.16
C ARG A 552 48.55 26.13 3.30
N CYS A 553 47.23 25.95 3.51
CA CYS A 553 46.38 25.25 2.59
C CYS A 553 46.36 25.98 1.24
N ASP A 554 46.34 25.24 0.13
CA ASP A 554 46.50 25.84 -1.21
C ASP A 554 45.19 26.50 -1.70
N TYR A 555 44.09 25.80 -1.56
CA TYR A 555 42.78 26.23 -2.08
C TYR A 555 41.73 26.19 -0.99
N GLY A 556 40.64 26.95 -1.25
CA GLY A 556 39.47 26.97 -0.37
C GLY A 556 38.17 27.03 -1.15
N GLN A 557 37.15 26.32 -0.65
CA GLN A 557 35.83 26.25 -1.21
C GLN A 557 34.79 26.38 -0.08
N GLY A 558 33.68 27.08 -0.35
CA GLY A 558 32.62 27.24 0.63
C GLY A 558 31.71 28.44 0.36
N TYR A 559 30.69 28.55 1.20
CA TYR A 559 29.66 29.60 1.04
C TYR A 559 30.16 31.02 1.28
N TYR A 560 31.30 31.17 1.89
CA TYR A 560 32.00 32.45 2.00
C TYR A 560 32.30 33.06 0.60
N TYR A 561 32.64 32.24 -0.38
CA TYR A 561 32.95 32.68 -1.74
C TYR A 561 31.71 32.69 -2.63
N SER A 562 31.03 31.58 -2.69
CA SER A 562 29.75 31.40 -3.38
C SER A 562 29.07 30.09 -2.99
N ARG A 563 27.73 30.07 -2.98
CA ARG A 563 26.98 28.82 -3.09
C ARG A 563 27.15 28.25 -4.50
N PRO A 564 26.87 26.95 -4.72
CA PRO A 564 26.78 26.41 -6.07
C PRO A 564 25.76 27.19 -6.91
N ILE A 565 26.18 27.68 -8.08
CA ILE A 565 25.35 28.46 -9.00
C ILE A 565 25.33 27.82 -10.40
N PRO A 566 24.28 28.05 -11.20
CA PRO A 566 24.23 27.56 -12.57
C PRO A 566 25.47 27.94 -13.39
N ALA A 567 25.96 27.03 -14.24
CA ALA A 567 27.20 27.22 -15.00
C ALA A 567 27.24 28.54 -15.82
N ALA A 568 26.10 28.99 -16.33
CA ALA A 568 26.00 30.27 -17.05
C ALA A 568 26.20 31.47 -16.13
N GLU A 569 25.72 31.42 -14.89
CA GLU A 569 25.94 32.47 -13.89
C GLU A 569 27.38 32.45 -13.38
N PHE A 570 27.94 31.28 -13.16
CA PHE A 570 29.36 31.12 -12.82
C PHE A 570 30.27 31.76 -13.85
N THR A 571 30.03 31.53 -15.13
CA THR A 571 30.80 32.12 -16.23
C THR A 571 30.78 33.64 -16.15
N LYS A 572 29.63 34.23 -15.90
CA LYS A 572 29.47 35.72 -15.79
C LYS A 572 30.19 36.29 -14.56
N ALA A 573 30.07 35.56 -13.43
CA ALA A 573 30.59 36.07 -12.15
C ALA A 573 32.11 35.93 -12.00
N PHE A 574 32.69 34.86 -12.55
CA PHE A 574 34.08 34.50 -12.27
C PHE A 574 35.01 34.52 -13.48
N LEU A 575 34.54 34.31 -14.70
CA LEU A 575 35.39 34.20 -15.89
C LEU A 575 35.30 35.39 -16.84
N LYS A 576 34.14 36.06 -16.93
CA LYS A 576 34.04 37.30 -17.74
C LYS A 576 34.51 38.48 -16.90
N PRO A 577 35.42 39.34 -17.43
CA PRO A 577 35.85 40.52 -16.68
C PRO A 577 34.63 41.39 -16.40
N CYS A 578 34.31 41.63 -15.15
CA CYS A 578 33.30 42.56 -14.72
C CYS A 578 33.66 43.97 -15.24
N ALA A 579 32.77 44.65 -15.95
CA ALA A 579 32.81 46.09 -16.09
C ALA A 579 32.88 46.70 -14.66
N PRO A 580 33.55 47.86 -14.45
CA PRO A 580 33.95 48.35 -13.12
C PRO A 580 32.80 48.78 -12.19
N HIS A 581 31.58 48.31 -12.39
CA HIS A 581 30.40 48.57 -11.55
C HIS A 581 29.48 47.36 -11.45
N ALA A 582 29.96 46.25 -10.82
CA ALA A 582 29.04 45.23 -10.33
C ALA A 582 29.01 45.33 -8.80
N GLN A 583 27.83 45.67 -8.27
CA GLN A 583 27.56 45.58 -6.83
C GLN A 583 27.63 44.14 -6.37
N PRO A 584 28.03 43.88 -5.11
CA PRO A 584 28.02 42.54 -4.56
C PRO A 584 26.61 41.93 -4.61
N TRP A 585 26.57 40.66 -4.98
CA TRP A 585 25.37 39.87 -5.12
C TRP A 585 24.45 40.00 -3.89
N SER A 586 23.17 40.29 -4.09
CA SER A 586 22.15 40.29 -3.05
C SER A 586 21.41 38.96 -3.07
N ASP A 587 21.40 38.28 -1.94
CA ASP A 587 20.67 37.04 -1.68
C ASP A 587 19.18 37.21 -2.05
N PRO A 588 18.57 36.33 -2.84
CA PRO A 588 17.15 36.39 -3.17
C PRO A 588 16.21 36.29 -1.97
N ASP A 589 16.66 35.68 -0.85
CA ASP A 589 15.85 35.44 0.35
C ASP A 589 15.85 36.59 1.39
N GLY A 590 16.39 37.76 1.07
CA GLY A 590 16.12 39.01 1.80
C GLY A 590 16.71 39.14 3.21
N LYS A 591 17.64 38.29 3.64
CA LYS A 591 18.39 38.50 4.89
C LYS A 591 19.67 39.26 4.63
N ARG A 592 19.59 40.59 4.74
CA ARG A 592 20.75 41.48 4.77
C ARG A 592 21.44 41.36 6.13
N GLU A 593 22.64 40.77 6.17
CA GLU A 593 23.65 41.16 7.16
C GLU A 593 25.07 41.09 6.55
N ASP A 594 25.69 42.26 6.56
CA ASP A 594 27.13 42.56 6.58
C ASP A 594 28.13 42.03 5.52
N GLY A 595 27.69 41.70 4.30
CA GLY A 595 28.65 41.40 3.20
C GLY A 595 29.52 42.62 2.73
N LYS A 596 29.19 43.85 3.14
CA LYS A 596 29.95 45.03 2.72
C LYS A 596 31.31 45.22 3.40
N LYS A 597 31.57 44.58 4.55
CA LYS A 597 32.86 44.65 5.26
C LYS A 597 33.92 43.70 4.69
N ALA A 598 33.51 42.53 4.16
CA ALA A 598 34.43 41.51 3.67
C ALA A 598 35.16 41.91 2.38
N LEU A 599 34.48 42.52 1.40
CA LEU A 599 35.15 42.97 0.17
C LEU A 599 36.09 44.19 0.37
N GLY A 600 35.84 45.01 1.38
CA GLY A 600 36.73 46.11 1.76
C GLY A 600 38.05 45.67 2.38
N LEU A 601 38.05 44.59 3.12
CA LEU A 601 39.24 44.00 3.74
C LEU A 601 40.20 43.37 2.71
N TRP A 602 39.70 42.79 1.64
CA TRP A 602 40.52 42.23 0.56
C TRP A 602 41.36 43.28 -0.19
N ARG A 603 40.88 44.48 -0.32
CA ARG A 603 41.65 45.59 -0.97
C ARG A 603 42.70 46.18 -0.08
N ASN A 604 42.60 46.10 1.24
CA ASN A 604 43.57 46.71 2.16
C ASN A 604 44.73 45.78 2.51
N VAL A 605 44.58 44.44 2.46
CA VAL A 605 45.66 43.50 2.76
C VAL A 605 46.72 43.45 1.64
N SER A 606 46.33 43.74 0.40
CA SER A 606 47.27 43.84 -0.75
C SER A 606 48.08 45.13 -0.79
N ARG A 607 47.77 46.18 0.03
CA ARG A 607 48.47 47.45 0.05
C ARG A 607 49.49 47.60 1.19
N THR A 608 49.56 46.68 2.15
CA THR A 608 50.45 46.79 3.31
C THR A 608 51.73 45.95 3.23
N ARG A 609 52.09 45.42 2.03
CA ARG A 609 53.38 44.69 1.85
C ARG A 609 54.22 45.21 0.68
N THR A 610 54.15 46.53 0.39
CA THR A 610 55.22 47.21 -0.37
C THR A 610 55.55 48.48 0.39
N GLY A 611 56.49 48.34 1.34
CA GLY A 611 57.13 49.35 2.12
C GLY A 611 58.18 48.74 3.00
#